data_ac91d500a268a9a72074c0700891a5c4
#
_entry.id   ac91d500a268a9a72074c0700891a5c4
#
_cell.length_a   1.000
_cell.length_b   1.000
_cell.length_c   1.000
_cell.angle_alpha   90.00
_cell.angle_beta   90.00
_cell.angle_gamma   90.00
#
_symmetry.space_group_name_H-M   'P 1'
#
loop_
_entity.id
_entity.type
_entity.pdbx_description
1 polymer ?
#
loop_
_entity_poly.entity_id
_entity_poly.type
_entity_poly.pdbx_seq_one_letter_code
_entity_poly.pdbx_strand_id
1 'polypeptide(L)'
;MSTSSRQVGQHFEHCLSIIRQASIEILTLLKLRVTEGKDPRWFLEQLDQARLNLGGWGAVAQRLGINDSQLSEFMLQLRHLQQGIPSYEHGQGATENQLIAALRFVVTLEQIKQQQPLLMFNTGYASDGEQLQEPALRQLRAVELTIRGLIGEAWPDEPHLHHFLKSQFGPQACARWHSRSPSGEMLDGMTFSEMALLLVDKKTFSRHFTSFFNYATALTFLVEQRLTLHLFLDDIRRMRNSVLAHRTLGEMECLLLDLYAQQIAAPVQRAYEQGRTRVNPASLMAADGAEVQQFWERAHDYARAYGLDGRPIPDSIEGLSQKTRQRADTRERIIAAVLWSAVGVTVLVMALGGIWLLTATPEVVPSSVSPIEEQATAAEARATPSPREILARRGILWDSNALRSAIDSNNIEVAELFLRGGMSWQLAWTDLAMSAGHQTVLNLLLRYRLQMDEPKPCRRFINTLTHEMSQGAPLNTVRKSYLQTFCTTPAVVARQRQAVDNAQRRNQATGNAESKKWLLIQRSIYEVIR
;
A
#
# COMPACT_ATOMS: atom_id res chain seq x y z
N MET A 1 11.57 20.37 -21.18
CA MET A 1 10.94 20.03 -22.49
C MET A 1 9.83 19.03 -22.21
N SER A 2 8.58 19.30 -22.54
CA SER A 2 7.51 18.31 -22.32
C SER A 2 7.71 17.15 -23.28
N THR A 3 7.87 15.95 -22.74
CA THR A 3 7.95 14.71 -23.51
C THR A 3 6.71 14.62 -24.41
N SER A 4 6.88 14.52 -25.71
CA SER A 4 5.75 14.44 -26.64
C SER A 4 4.90 13.23 -26.29
N SER A 5 3.57 13.35 -26.30
CA SER A 5 2.63 12.25 -26.05
C SER A 5 2.95 10.99 -26.88
N ARG A 6 3.53 11.17 -28.06
CA ARG A 6 4.00 10.07 -28.92
C ARG A 6 5.21 9.35 -28.34
N GLN A 7 6.14 10.09 -27.70
CA GLN A 7 7.30 9.49 -27.04
C GLN A 7 6.90 8.71 -25.79
N VAL A 8 5.98 9.26 -24.99
CA VAL A 8 5.41 8.57 -23.83
C VAL A 8 4.80 7.22 -24.24
N GLY A 9 4.02 7.20 -25.32
CA GLY A 9 3.44 5.96 -25.87
C GLY A 9 4.50 4.96 -26.32
N GLN A 10 5.56 5.40 -27.02
CA GLN A 10 6.64 4.52 -27.47
C GLN A 10 7.41 3.91 -26.30
N HIS A 11 7.77 4.69 -25.29
CA HIS A 11 8.46 4.19 -24.10
C HIS A 11 7.57 3.24 -23.30
N PHE A 12 6.27 3.51 -23.21
CA PHE A 12 5.32 2.64 -22.54
C PHE A 12 5.23 1.27 -23.21
N GLU A 13 5.08 1.22 -24.54
CA GLU A 13 5.06 -0.03 -25.32
C GLU A 13 6.38 -0.81 -25.20
N HIS A 14 7.50 -0.10 -25.17
CA HIS A 14 8.81 -0.73 -24.94
C HIS A 14 8.86 -1.37 -23.54
N CYS A 15 8.43 -0.66 -22.48
CA CYS A 15 8.33 -1.23 -21.14
C CYS A 15 7.42 -2.47 -21.12
N LEU A 16 6.27 -2.44 -21.80
CA LEU A 16 5.37 -3.59 -21.87
C LEU A 16 6.02 -4.80 -22.55
N SER A 17 6.84 -4.58 -23.58
CA SER A 17 7.58 -5.68 -24.23
C SER A 17 8.60 -6.34 -23.28
N ILE A 18 9.34 -5.53 -22.51
CA ILE A 18 10.28 -6.01 -21.47
C ILE A 18 9.52 -6.79 -20.39
N ILE A 19 8.43 -6.22 -19.88
CA ILE A 19 7.60 -6.83 -18.84
C ILE A 19 7.06 -8.19 -19.32
N ARG A 20 6.62 -8.28 -20.57
CA ARG A 20 6.14 -9.54 -21.16
C ARG A 20 7.23 -10.59 -21.18
N GLN A 21 8.41 -10.27 -21.69
CA GLN A 21 9.54 -11.19 -21.75
C GLN A 21 9.94 -11.65 -20.33
N ALA A 22 10.12 -10.71 -19.39
CA ALA A 22 10.45 -11.00 -18.01
C ALA A 22 9.40 -11.90 -17.34
N SER A 23 8.11 -11.65 -17.61
CA SER A 23 7.01 -12.44 -17.08
C SER A 23 7.06 -13.89 -17.54
N ILE A 24 7.34 -14.14 -18.82
CA ILE A 24 7.50 -15.49 -19.38
C ILE A 24 8.64 -16.23 -18.68
N GLU A 25 9.80 -15.59 -18.51
CA GLU A 25 10.96 -16.20 -17.87
C GLU A 25 10.69 -16.48 -16.37
N ILE A 26 10.10 -15.54 -15.65
CA ILE A 26 9.73 -15.70 -14.25
C ILE A 26 8.75 -16.87 -14.06
N LEU A 27 7.70 -16.95 -14.88
CA LEU A 27 6.72 -18.04 -14.80
C LEU A 27 7.34 -19.39 -15.15
N THR A 28 8.25 -19.42 -16.11
CA THR A 28 9.03 -20.63 -16.46
C THR A 28 9.90 -21.07 -15.28
N LEU A 29 10.58 -20.14 -14.62
CA LEU A 29 11.36 -20.39 -13.41
C LEU A 29 10.48 -20.93 -12.27
N LEU A 30 9.25 -20.46 -12.18
CA LEU A 30 8.25 -20.94 -11.22
C LEU A 30 7.59 -22.28 -11.65
N LYS A 31 8.05 -22.89 -12.75
CA LYS A 31 7.56 -24.17 -13.29
C LYS A 31 6.09 -24.14 -13.71
N LEU A 32 5.62 -23.03 -14.20
CA LEU A 32 4.31 -22.92 -14.82
C LEU A 32 4.39 -23.11 -16.34
N ARG A 33 3.36 -23.72 -16.90
CA ARG A 33 3.14 -23.65 -18.34
C ARG A 33 2.62 -22.26 -18.68
N VAL A 34 3.45 -21.50 -19.39
CA VAL A 34 3.09 -20.15 -19.79
C VAL A 34 2.10 -20.22 -20.94
N THR A 35 0.89 -19.68 -20.73
CA THR A 35 -0.05 -19.37 -21.79
C THR A 35 0.07 -17.88 -22.09
N GLU A 36 0.56 -17.54 -23.29
CA GLU A 36 0.73 -16.14 -23.67
C GLU A 36 -0.63 -15.42 -23.74
N GLY A 37 -0.79 -14.39 -22.92
CA GLY A 37 -1.88 -13.43 -23.00
C GLY A 37 -1.41 -12.12 -23.64
N LYS A 38 -2.29 -11.44 -24.38
CA LYS A 38 -2.00 -10.10 -24.92
C LYS A 38 -2.02 -9.01 -23.84
N ASP A 39 -2.73 -9.24 -22.73
CA ASP A 39 -2.93 -8.29 -21.62
C ASP A 39 -1.95 -8.61 -20.48
N PRO A 40 -1.14 -7.66 -19.97
CA PRO A 40 -0.26 -7.86 -18.82
C PRO A 40 -0.95 -8.38 -17.53
N ARG A 41 -2.27 -8.27 -17.44
CA ARG A 41 -3.06 -8.85 -16.33
C ARG A 41 -2.91 -10.36 -16.21
N TRP A 42 -2.68 -11.07 -17.33
CA TRP A 42 -2.45 -12.52 -17.31
C TRP A 42 -1.26 -12.92 -16.43
N PHE A 43 -0.26 -12.07 -16.31
CA PHE A 43 0.91 -12.34 -15.49
C PHE A 43 0.57 -12.45 -14.00
N LEU A 44 -0.30 -11.56 -13.51
CA LEU A 44 -0.73 -11.62 -12.10
C LEU A 44 -1.56 -12.87 -11.81
N GLU A 45 -2.47 -13.22 -12.71
CA GLU A 45 -3.31 -14.41 -12.57
C GLU A 45 -2.45 -15.67 -12.54
N GLN A 46 -1.43 -15.74 -13.37
CA GLN A 46 -0.51 -16.86 -13.39
C GLN A 46 0.45 -16.88 -12.19
N LEU A 47 0.88 -15.72 -11.69
CA LEU A 47 1.63 -15.63 -10.43
C LEU A 47 0.81 -16.13 -9.24
N ASP A 48 -0.47 -15.81 -9.19
CA ASP A 48 -1.38 -16.33 -8.15
C ASP A 48 -1.51 -17.86 -8.26
N GLN A 49 -1.55 -18.40 -9.47
CA GLN A 49 -1.52 -19.83 -9.71
C GLN A 49 -0.19 -20.47 -9.28
N ALA A 50 0.96 -19.82 -9.54
CA ALA A 50 2.27 -20.25 -9.07
C ALA A 50 2.32 -20.32 -7.54
N ARG A 51 1.81 -19.30 -6.87
CA ARG A 51 1.69 -19.27 -5.42
C ARG A 51 0.95 -20.49 -4.88
N LEU A 52 -0.21 -20.80 -5.48
CA LEU A 52 -1.01 -21.95 -5.06
C LEU A 52 -0.26 -23.28 -5.27
N ASN A 53 0.43 -23.43 -6.41
CA ASN A 53 1.17 -24.64 -6.76
C ASN A 53 2.43 -24.84 -5.89
N LEU A 54 3.07 -23.76 -5.48
CA LEU A 54 4.31 -23.78 -4.70
C LEU A 54 4.06 -23.78 -3.17
N GLY A 55 2.81 -23.58 -2.73
CA GLY A 55 2.46 -23.61 -1.31
C GLY A 55 2.55 -22.25 -0.59
N GLY A 56 2.68 -21.14 -1.31
CA GLY A 56 2.63 -19.79 -0.74
C GLY A 56 3.63 -18.80 -1.32
N TRP A 57 3.51 -17.54 -0.91
CA TRP A 57 4.38 -16.45 -1.37
C TRP A 57 5.84 -16.61 -0.93
N GLY A 58 6.09 -17.20 0.24
CA GLY A 58 7.46 -17.47 0.69
C GLY A 58 8.21 -18.43 -0.24
N ALA A 59 7.54 -19.45 -0.79
CA ALA A 59 8.15 -20.35 -1.78
C ALA A 59 8.38 -19.65 -3.14
N VAL A 60 7.53 -18.72 -3.52
CA VAL A 60 7.74 -17.86 -4.71
C VAL A 60 8.96 -16.98 -4.50
N ALA A 61 9.06 -16.29 -3.36
CA ALA A 61 10.20 -15.44 -3.02
C ALA A 61 11.54 -16.23 -3.03
N GLN A 62 11.54 -17.39 -2.41
CA GLN A 62 12.72 -18.27 -2.38
C GLN A 62 13.17 -18.68 -3.79
N ARG A 63 12.21 -18.98 -4.69
CA ARG A 63 12.54 -19.33 -6.08
C ARG A 63 13.05 -18.15 -6.89
N LEU A 64 12.55 -16.97 -6.61
CA LEU A 64 13.02 -15.73 -7.24
C LEU A 64 14.33 -15.22 -6.63
N GLY A 65 14.81 -15.81 -5.53
CA GLY A 65 16.02 -15.37 -4.84
C GLY A 65 15.86 -14.03 -4.11
N ILE A 66 14.63 -13.65 -3.76
CA ILE A 66 14.30 -12.36 -3.14
C ILE A 66 13.77 -12.56 -1.72
N ASN A 67 13.92 -11.54 -0.89
CA ASN A 67 13.35 -11.52 0.46
C ASN A 67 11.88 -11.04 0.47
N ASP A 68 11.20 -11.16 1.61
CA ASP A 68 9.79 -10.78 1.75
C ASP A 68 9.52 -9.29 1.47
N SER A 69 10.47 -8.41 1.79
CA SER A 69 10.35 -6.97 1.52
C SER A 69 10.39 -6.70 0.01
N GLN A 70 11.31 -7.35 -0.70
CA GLN A 70 11.44 -7.25 -2.16
C GLN A 70 10.24 -7.87 -2.88
N LEU A 71 9.73 -8.99 -2.36
CA LEU A 71 8.50 -9.58 -2.86
C LEU A 71 7.31 -8.64 -2.69
N SER A 72 7.20 -8.01 -1.52
CA SER A 72 6.13 -7.03 -1.24
C SER A 72 6.22 -5.82 -2.19
N GLU A 73 7.42 -5.32 -2.45
CA GLU A 73 7.65 -4.25 -3.40
C GLU A 73 7.31 -4.68 -4.83
N PHE A 74 7.76 -5.84 -5.27
CA PHE A 74 7.41 -6.42 -6.56
C PHE A 74 5.90 -6.52 -6.76
N MET A 75 5.18 -7.04 -5.78
CA MET A 75 3.73 -7.16 -5.84
C MET A 75 3.03 -5.79 -5.84
N LEU A 76 3.55 -4.81 -5.12
CA LEU A 76 3.03 -3.45 -5.11
C LEU A 76 3.20 -2.78 -6.49
N GLN A 77 4.40 -2.87 -7.08
CA GLN A 77 4.67 -2.28 -8.40
C GLN A 77 3.84 -2.96 -9.50
N LEU A 78 3.70 -4.27 -9.43
CA LEU A 78 2.84 -5.01 -10.37
C LEU A 78 1.37 -4.59 -10.28
N ARG A 79 0.86 -4.33 -9.07
CA ARG A 79 -0.50 -3.80 -8.88
C ARG A 79 -0.65 -2.39 -9.43
N HIS A 80 0.32 -1.50 -9.19
CA HIS A 80 0.31 -0.15 -9.76
C HIS A 80 0.29 -0.19 -11.29
N LEU A 81 1.10 -1.06 -11.89
CA LEU A 81 1.09 -1.27 -13.33
C LEU A 81 -0.29 -1.71 -13.84
N GLN A 82 -0.91 -2.69 -13.18
CA GLN A 82 -2.22 -3.19 -13.59
C GLN A 82 -3.33 -2.15 -13.48
N GLN A 83 -3.29 -1.30 -12.45
CA GLN A 83 -4.23 -0.19 -12.28
C GLN A 83 -4.01 0.89 -13.34
N GLY A 84 -2.75 1.08 -13.75
CA GLY A 84 -2.36 2.03 -14.79
C GLY A 84 -2.64 1.54 -16.22
N ILE A 85 -2.91 0.24 -16.43
CA ILE A 85 -3.32 -0.28 -17.74
C ILE A 85 -4.86 -0.25 -17.80
N PRO A 86 -5.47 0.79 -18.35
CA PRO A 86 -6.90 0.79 -18.60
C PRO A 86 -7.22 -0.32 -19.61
N SER A 87 -8.49 -0.71 -19.64
CA SER A 87 -9.02 -1.38 -20.83
C SER A 87 -8.62 -0.54 -22.03
N TYR A 88 -7.62 -1.02 -22.77
CA TYR A 88 -7.00 -0.33 -23.89
C TYR A 88 -8.06 -0.15 -24.98
N GLU A 89 -8.83 0.91 -24.88
CA GLU A 89 -9.67 1.35 -25.99
C GLU A 89 -8.73 1.91 -27.05
N HIS A 90 -8.71 1.23 -28.18
CA HIS A 90 -7.88 1.55 -29.33
C HIS A 90 -7.93 3.05 -29.64
N GLY A 91 -6.80 3.73 -29.44
CA GLY A 91 -6.59 5.11 -29.85
C GLY A 91 -6.26 6.14 -28.78
N GLN A 92 -6.31 5.80 -27.50
CA GLN A 92 -5.81 6.70 -26.45
C GLN A 92 -4.33 6.40 -26.21
N GLY A 93 -3.46 7.42 -26.41
CA GLY A 93 -2.04 7.33 -26.10
C GLY A 93 -1.81 7.09 -24.60
N ALA A 94 -0.70 6.43 -24.25
CA ALA A 94 -0.32 6.23 -22.87
C ALA A 94 -0.10 7.57 -22.14
N THR A 95 -0.47 7.63 -20.87
CA THR A 95 -0.24 8.78 -19.99
C THR A 95 1.11 8.68 -19.28
N GLU A 96 1.65 9.81 -18.81
CA GLU A 96 2.89 9.81 -18.01
C GLU A 96 2.79 8.91 -16.77
N ASN A 97 1.63 8.89 -16.09
CA ASN A 97 1.43 8.02 -14.92
C ASN A 97 1.49 6.53 -15.27
N GLN A 98 0.99 6.15 -16.43
CA GLN A 98 1.09 4.77 -16.93
C GLN A 98 2.55 4.41 -17.25
N LEU A 99 3.28 5.33 -17.87
CA LEU A 99 4.71 5.15 -18.12
C LEU A 99 5.50 5.06 -16.82
N ILE A 100 5.23 5.92 -15.84
CA ILE A 100 5.86 5.84 -14.51
C ILE A 100 5.59 4.48 -13.86
N ALA A 101 4.36 3.98 -13.90
CA ALA A 101 4.04 2.66 -13.35
C ALA A 101 4.80 1.53 -14.05
N ALA A 102 4.90 1.58 -15.38
CA ALA A 102 5.64 0.60 -16.18
C ALA A 102 7.14 0.64 -15.89
N LEU A 103 7.75 1.82 -15.89
CA LEU A 103 9.18 2.01 -15.59
C LEU A 103 9.53 1.54 -14.18
N ARG A 104 8.74 1.88 -13.18
CA ARG A 104 8.94 1.41 -11.79
C ARG A 104 8.93 -0.12 -11.71
N PHE A 105 8.02 -0.75 -12.43
CA PHE A 105 7.96 -2.20 -12.46
C PHE A 105 9.17 -2.81 -13.20
N VAL A 106 9.62 -2.23 -14.32
CA VAL A 106 10.83 -2.66 -15.04
C VAL A 106 12.07 -2.54 -14.15
N VAL A 107 12.23 -1.43 -13.41
CA VAL A 107 13.33 -1.25 -12.44
C VAL A 107 13.28 -2.34 -11.35
N THR A 108 12.09 -2.70 -10.88
CA THR A 108 11.93 -3.79 -9.91
C THR A 108 12.30 -5.16 -10.51
N LEU A 109 11.93 -5.41 -11.76
CA LEU A 109 12.32 -6.62 -12.49
C LEU A 109 13.83 -6.72 -12.65
N GLU A 110 14.52 -5.60 -12.92
CA GLU A 110 15.98 -5.56 -13.00
C GLU A 110 16.65 -5.93 -11.68
N GLN A 111 16.13 -5.44 -10.56
CA GLN A 111 16.63 -5.82 -9.24
C GLN A 111 16.48 -7.32 -8.96
N ILE A 112 15.37 -7.93 -9.39
CA ILE A 112 15.16 -9.38 -9.30
C ILE A 112 16.16 -10.12 -10.18
N LYS A 113 16.37 -9.67 -11.43
CA LYS A 113 17.32 -10.26 -12.36
C LYS A 113 18.75 -10.27 -11.80
N GLN A 114 19.18 -9.19 -11.14
CA GLN A 114 20.49 -9.10 -10.50
C GLN A 114 20.69 -10.17 -9.39
N GLN A 115 19.62 -10.61 -8.75
CA GLN A 115 19.66 -11.62 -7.69
C GLN A 115 19.40 -13.04 -8.21
N GLN A 116 18.77 -13.15 -9.38
CA GLN A 116 18.42 -14.43 -10.01
C GLN A 116 19.13 -14.63 -11.36
N PRO A 117 20.31 -15.27 -11.37
CA PRO A 117 21.14 -15.41 -12.59
C PRO A 117 20.47 -16.21 -13.73
N LEU A 118 19.39 -16.93 -13.44
CA LEU A 118 18.64 -17.71 -14.45
C LEU A 118 17.71 -16.84 -15.31
N LEU A 119 17.50 -15.57 -14.94
CA LEU A 119 16.70 -14.62 -15.72
C LEU A 119 17.58 -13.90 -16.72
N MET A 120 17.24 -14.01 -18.01
CA MET A 120 18.05 -13.52 -19.14
C MET A 120 17.40 -12.36 -19.90
N PHE A 121 16.16 -11.95 -19.56
CA PHE A 121 15.46 -10.87 -20.27
C PHE A 121 16.31 -9.59 -20.30
N ASN A 122 16.19 -8.85 -21.41
CA ASN A 122 16.95 -7.62 -21.60
C ASN A 122 16.10 -6.40 -21.22
N THR A 123 16.64 -5.56 -20.33
CA THR A 123 16.00 -4.31 -19.87
C THR A 123 16.62 -3.07 -20.50
N GLY A 124 17.53 -3.23 -21.49
CA GLY A 124 18.27 -2.10 -22.08
C GLY A 124 19.43 -1.60 -21.21
N TYR A 125 19.67 -2.21 -20.05
CA TYR A 125 20.65 -1.75 -19.05
C TYR A 125 22.12 -1.71 -19.54
N ALA A 126 22.44 -2.27 -20.66
CA ALA A 126 23.83 -2.51 -21.06
C ALA A 126 24.36 -1.61 -22.19
N SER A 127 23.52 -0.82 -22.87
CA SER A 127 23.98 -0.29 -24.17
C SER A 127 24.51 1.16 -24.19
N ASP A 128 24.01 2.07 -23.37
CA ASP A 128 24.38 3.50 -23.49
C ASP A 128 24.52 4.26 -22.16
N GLY A 129 24.87 3.55 -21.09
CA GLY A 129 24.89 4.09 -19.73
C GLY A 129 25.75 5.35 -19.52
N GLU A 130 26.88 5.50 -20.23
CA GLU A 130 27.76 6.65 -20.05
C GLU A 130 27.14 7.97 -20.53
N GLN A 131 26.40 7.96 -21.64
CA GLN A 131 25.80 9.19 -22.20
C GLN A 131 24.63 9.71 -21.37
N LEU A 132 23.94 8.84 -20.63
CA LEU A 132 22.80 9.20 -19.79
C LEU A 132 23.19 9.61 -18.36
N GLN A 133 24.43 9.33 -17.93
CA GLN A 133 24.87 9.60 -16.57
C GLN A 133 24.94 11.10 -16.27
N GLU A 134 25.55 11.90 -17.15
CA GLU A 134 25.69 13.34 -16.90
C GLU A 134 24.34 14.06 -16.77
N PRO A 135 23.35 13.86 -17.65
CA PRO A 135 21.99 14.38 -17.48
C PRO A 135 21.35 13.93 -16.17
N ALA A 136 21.48 12.64 -15.78
CA ALA A 136 20.92 12.11 -14.55
C ALA A 136 21.56 12.74 -13.30
N LEU A 137 22.87 12.91 -13.28
CA LEU A 137 23.58 13.58 -12.19
C LEU A 137 23.13 15.03 -12.03
N ARG A 138 22.92 15.72 -13.14
CA ARG A 138 22.41 17.11 -13.18
C ARG A 138 20.98 17.18 -12.64
N GLN A 139 20.12 16.26 -13.01
CA GLN A 139 18.74 16.17 -12.53
C GLN A 139 18.67 15.89 -11.03
N LEU A 140 19.41 14.90 -10.53
CA LEU A 140 19.47 14.58 -9.10
C LEU A 140 19.93 15.79 -8.28
N ARG A 141 20.99 16.48 -8.73
CA ARG A 141 21.48 17.73 -8.11
C ARG A 141 20.38 18.80 -8.12
N ALA A 142 19.74 19.02 -9.26
CA ALA A 142 18.71 20.06 -9.39
C ALA A 142 17.50 19.79 -8.48
N VAL A 143 17.05 18.53 -8.36
CA VAL A 143 15.97 18.17 -7.44
C VAL A 143 16.39 18.41 -5.99
N GLU A 144 17.60 17.99 -5.58
CA GLU A 144 18.08 18.20 -4.21
C GLU A 144 18.17 19.69 -3.87
N LEU A 145 18.73 20.51 -4.76
CA LEU A 145 18.84 21.95 -4.56
C LEU A 145 17.47 22.65 -4.60
N THR A 146 16.53 22.17 -5.41
CA THR A 146 15.16 22.67 -5.42
C THR A 146 14.50 22.45 -4.05
N ILE A 147 14.61 21.23 -3.48
CA ILE A 147 14.06 20.92 -2.15
C ILE A 147 14.71 21.80 -1.08
N ARG A 148 16.05 21.91 -1.10
CA ARG A 148 16.81 22.74 -0.16
C ARG A 148 16.39 24.20 -0.23
N GLY A 149 16.23 24.74 -1.44
CA GLY A 149 15.77 26.11 -1.66
C GLY A 149 14.36 26.36 -1.15
N LEU A 150 13.41 25.44 -1.43
CA LEU A 150 12.03 25.53 -0.92
C LEU A 150 11.96 25.51 0.61
N ILE A 151 12.79 24.67 1.26
CA ILE A 151 12.88 24.63 2.72
C ILE A 151 13.48 25.94 3.25
N GLY A 152 14.56 26.44 2.64
CA GLY A 152 15.16 27.71 3.03
C GLY A 152 14.22 28.92 2.90
N GLU A 153 13.33 28.91 1.89
CA GLU A 153 12.28 29.94 1.76
C GLU A 153 11.15 29.80 2.76
N ALA A 154 10.78 28.56 3.13
CA ALA A 154 9.73 28.32 4.12
C ALA A 154 10.14 28.81 5.51
N TRP A 155 11.43 28.83 5.80
CA TRP A 155 12.02 29.34 7.03
C TRP A 155 13.21 30.27 6.71
N PRO A 156 12.94 31.52 6.30
CA PRO A 156 13.99 32.46 5.89
C PRO A 156 14.90 32.90 7.05
N ASP A 157 14.47 32.69 8.26
CA ASP A 157 15.12 33.02 9.51
C ASP A 157 15.77 31.76 10.12
N GLU A 158 17.11 31.68 10.12
CA GLU A 158 17.82 30.52 10.65
C GLU A 158 17.49 30.20 12.12
N PRO A 159 17.31 31.16 13.04
CA PRO A 159 16.84 30.88 14.39
C PRO A 159 15.47 30.24 14.46
N HIS A 160 14.53 30.61 13.60
CA HIS A 160 13.21 30.01 13.52
C HIS A 160 13.27 28.58 12.96
N LEU A 161 14.06 28.36 11.93
CA LEU A 161 14.32 27.02 11.39
C LEU A 161 14.95 26.13 12.48
N HIS A 162 15.98 26.62 13.17
CA HIS A 162 16.63 25.90 14.26
C HIS A 162 15.66 25.55 15.38
N HIS A 163 14.84 26.51 15.81
CA HIS A 163 13.82 26.27 16.85
C HIS A 163 12.80 25.20 16.39
N PHE A 164 12.31 25.30 15.16
CA PHE A 164 11.40 24.33 14.57
C PHE A 164 12.04 22.94 14.53
N LEU A 165 13.22 22.79 13.93
CA LEU A 165 13.93 21.53 13.80
C LEU A 165 14.25 20.91 15.18
N LYS A 166 14.68 21.73 16.14
CA LYS A 166 14.92 21.27 17.51
C LYS A 166 13.65 20.79 18.21
N SER A 167 12.51 21.42 17.94
CA SER A 167 11.22 21.00 18.50
C SER A 167 10.73 19.68 17.91
N GLN A 168 11.00 19.40 16.62
CA GLN A 168 10.53 18.24 15.89
C GLN A 168 11.48 17.04 16.02
N PHE A 169 12.78 17.26 15.86
CA PHE A 169 13.79 16.18 15.80
C PHE A 169 14.63 16.07 17.08
N GLY A 170 14.55 17.06 17.94
CA GLY A 170 15.30 17.11 19.18
C GLY A 170 16.70 17.75 19.04
N PRO A 171 17.34 18.12 20.17
CA PRO A 171 18.62 18.83 20.17
C PRO A 171 19.79 17.99 19.61
N GLN A 172 19.75 16.66 19.78
CA GLN A 172 20.81 15.77 19.29
C GLN A 172 20.87 15.73 17.76
N ALA A 173 19.71 15.76 17.08
CA ALA A 173 19.67 15.83 15.62
C ALA A 173 20.25 17.15 15.11
N CYS A 174 19.85 18.27 15.71
CA CYS A 174 20.38 19.58 15.37
C CYS A 174 21.91 19.68 15.57
N ALA A 175 22.43 19.17 16.69
CA ALA A 175 23.88 19.14 16.93
C ALA A 175 24.61 18.29 15.89
N ARG A 176 24.03 17.16 15.49
CA ARG A 176 24.59 16.30 14.43
C ARG A 176 24.62 17.02 13.08
N TRP A 177 23.56 17.72 12.68
CA TRP A 177 23.52 18.46 11.42
C TRP A 177 24.53 19.61 11.43
N HIS A 178 24.60 20.36 12.51
CA HIS A 178 25.59 21.44 12.66
C HIS A 178 27.02 20.92 12.57
N SER A 179 27.34 19.78 13.21
CA SER A 179 28.66 19.16 13.12
C SER A 179 29.04 18.62 11.73
N ARG A 180 28.03 18.30 10.90
CA ARG A 180 28.22 17.80 9.53
C ARG A 180 28.28 18.92 8.49
N SER A 181 27.85 20.13 8.84
CA SER A 181 27.79 21.25 7.92
C SER A 181 29.14 21.92 7.77
N PRO A 182 29.70 22.04 6.55
CA PRO A 182 30.91 22.79 6.31
C PRO A 182 30.73 24.31 6.46
N SER A 183 29.51 24.80 6.15
CA SER A 183 29.16 26.23 6.21
C SER A 183 28.67 26.67 7.61
N GLY A 184 28.32 25.71 8.48
CA GLY A 184 27.62 25.96 9.73
C GLY A 184 26.10 26.04 9.60
N GLU A 185 25.57 26.11 8.38
CA GLU A 185 24.12 26.11 8.11
C GLU A 185 23.51 24.71 8.32
N MET A 186 22.39 24.61 9.03
CA MET A 186 21.81 23.31 9.38
C MET A 186 21.37 22.49 8.17
N LEU A 187 20.83 23.14 7.15
CA LEU A 187 20.38 22.47 5.93
C LEU A 187 21.50 21.78 5.17
N ASP A 188 22.73 22.32 5.24
CA ASP A 188 23.90 21.70 4.62
C ASP A 188 24.36 20.43 5.30
N GLY A 189 24.06 20.28 6.59
CA GLY A 189 24.36 19.07 7.36
C GLY A 189 23.26 18.00 7.31
N MET A 190 22.11 18.30 6.69
CA MET A 190 21.00 17.34 6.54
C MET A 190 21.23 16.42 5.35
N THR A 191 20.82 15.16 5.50
CA THR A 191 20.78 14.21 4.38
C THR A 191 19.61 14.51 3.44
N PHE A 192 19.64 13.93 2.24
CA PHE A 192 18.52 14.03 1.30
C PHE A 192 17.19 13.55 1.91
N SER A 193 17.20 12.41 2.63
CA SER A 193 16.00 11.88 3.30
C SER A 193 15.46 12.83 4.38
N GLU A 194 16.33 13.46 5.14
CA GLU A 194 15.93 14.38 6.21
C GLU A 194 15.28 15.64 5.62
N MET A 195 15.82 16.18 4.51
CA MET A 195 15.21 17.30 3.78
C MET A 195 13.90 16.89 3.10
N ALA A 196 13.88 15.73 2.44
CA ALA A 196 12.69 15.22 1.79
C ALA A 196 11.55 14.96 2.82
N LEU A 197 11.90 14.46 4.01
CA LEU A 197 10.94 14.30 5.10
C LEU A 197 10.33 15.64 5.54
N LEU A 198 11.12 16.72 5.64
CA LEU A 198 10.58 18.05 5.94
C LEU A 198 9.59 18.52 4.89
N LEU A 199 9.88 18.23 3.61
CA LEU A 199 9.01 18.61 2.51
C LEU A 199 7.69 17.83 2.53
N VAL A 200 7.73 16.50 2.79
CA VAL A 200 6.54 15.63 2.71
C VAL A 200 5.81 15.44 4.02
N ASP A 201 6.32 15.93 5.14
CA ASP A 201 5.59 15.86 6.42
C ASP A 201 4.25 16.55 6.32
N LYS A 202 3.19 15.90 6.81
CA LYS A 202 1.81 16.35 6.60
C LYS A 202 1.56 17.78 7.04
N LYS A 203 2.09 18.18 8.21
CA LYS A 203 1.89 19.54 8.75
C LYS A 203 2.68 20.57 7.96
N THR A 204 3.92 20.25 7.65
CA THR A 204 4.84 21.11 6.91
C THR A 204 4.39 21.30 5.47
N PHE A 205 4.03 20.20 4.79
CA PHE A 205 3.52 20.22 3.43
C PHE A 205 2.26 21.08 3.33
N SER A 206 1.27 20.84 4.21
CA SER A 206 0.00 21.59 4.19
C SER A 206 0.20 23.09 4.44
N ARG A 207 1.16 23.45 5.28
CA ARG A 207 1.40 24.84 5.67
C ARG A 207 2.24 25.63 4.66
N HIS A 208 3.28 25.00 4.10
CA HIS A 208 4.29 25.73 3.33
C HIS A 208 4.35 25.33 1.85
N PHE A 209 4.04 24.07 1.50
CA PHE A 209 4.35 23.55 0.17
C PHE A 209 3.13 23.25 -0.70
N THR A 210 1.94 23.07 -0.13
CA THR A 210 0.72 22.79 -0.91
C THR A 210 0.48 23.81 -2.02
N SER A 211 0.76 25.09 -1.78
CA SER A 211 0.57 26.16 -2.76
C SER A 211 1.39 25.99 -4.04
N PHE A 212 2.55 25.32 -3.98
CA PHE A 212 3.38 25.04 -5.15
C PHE A 212 2.82 23.93 -6.00
N PHE A 213 2.26 22.89 -5.38
CA PHE A 213 1.83 21.65 -6.05
C PHE A 213 0.32 21.57 -6.32
N ASN A 214 -0.43 22.60 -6.01
CA ASN A 214 -1.91 22.61 -6.08
C ASN A 214 -2.48 22.72 -7.52
N TYR A 215 -1.76 22.18 -8.52
CA TYR A 215 -2.23 22.11 -9.89
C TYR A 215 -2.78 20.73 -10.24
N ALA A 216 -3.90 20.71 -10.94
CA ALA A 216 -4.60 19.48 -11.32
C ALA A 216 -3.76 18.49 -12.16
N THR A 217 -2.66 18.97 -12.77
CA THR A 217 -1.80 18.17 -13.66
C THR A 217 -0.46 17.76 -13.03
N ALA A 218 -0.18 18.18 -11.78
CA ALA A 218 1.09 17.88 -11.12
C ALA A 218 0.91 16.79 -10.08
N LEU A 219 1.90 15.88 -9.98
CA LEU A 219 1.94 14.83 -8.95
C LEU A 219 0.65 14.00 -8.85
N THR A 220 0.13 13.59 -10.00
CA THR A 220 -1.17 12.88 -10.11
C THR A 220 -1.06 11.35 -10.06
N PHE A 221 0.13 10.81 -9.84
CA PHE A 221 0.36 9.35 -9.83
C PHE A 221 -0.43 8.65 -8.72
N LEU A 222 -0.48 9.23 -7.53
CA LEU A 222 -1.38 8.81 -6.45
C LEU A 222 -2.49 9.87 -6.27
N VAL A 223 -3.55 9.50 -5.59
CA VAL A 223 -4.68 10.41 -5.31
C VAL A 223 -4.25 11.64 -4.50
N GLU A 224 -3.29 11.48 -3.60
CA GLU A 224 -2.75 12.57 -2.78
C GLU A 224 -1.37 13.00 -3.31
N GLN A 225 -1.24 14.28 -3.70
CA GLN A 225 -0.02 14.85 -4.25
C GLN A 225 1.19 14.70 -3.31
N ARG A 226 0.97 14.89 -2.01
CA ARG A 226 2.00 14.70 -0.99
C ARG A 226 2.56 13.27 -0.98
N LEU A 227 1.67 12.27 -1.10
CA LEU A 227 2.09 10.86 -1.16
C LEU A 227 2.78 10.53 -2.47
N THR A 228 2.35 11.14 -3.59
CA THR A 228 3.06 11.02 -4.87
C THR A 228 4.48 11.59 -4.74
N LEU A 229 4.61 12.78 -4.17
CA LEU A 229 5.90 13.43 -3.94
C LEU A 229 6.80 12.58 -3.03
N HIS A 230 6.25 12.07 -1.93
CA HIS A 230 6.96 11.17 -1.01
C HIS A 230 7.52 9.94 -1.73
N LEU A 231 6.68 9.30 -2.54
CA LEU A 231 7.04 8.13 -3.32
C LEU A 231 8.18 8.43 -4.32
N PHE A 232 8.07 9.53 -5.06
CA PHE A 232 9.08 9.95 -6.04
C PHE A 232 10.40 10.29 -5.36
N LEU A 233 10.36 10.99 -4.24
CA LEU A 233 11.56 11.33 -3.49
C LEU A 233 12.25 10.10 -2.88
N ASP A 234 11.51 9.09 -2.46
CA ASP A 234 12.13 7.84 -1.97
C ASP A 234 12.82 7.05 -3.10
N ASP A 235 12.22 7.02 -4.28
CA ASP A 235 12.88 6.44 -5.46
C ASP A 235 14.12 7.26 -5.87
N ILE A 236 14.04 8.59 -5.90
CA ILE A 236 15.19 9.49 -6.17
C ILE A 236 16.31 9.28 -5.14
N ARG A 237 15.97 9.09 -3.86
CA ARG A 237 16.94 8.74 -2.81
C ARG A 237 17.68 7.45 -3.15
N ARG A 238 16.98 6.42 -3.62
CA ARG A 238 17.59 5.14 -4.02
C ARG A 238 18.54 5.33 -5.21
N MET A 239 18.12 6.08 -6.23
CA MET A 239 18.97 6.43 -7.40
C MET A 239 20.21 7.21 -6.97
N ARG A 240 20.03 8.22 -6.11
CA ARG A 240 21.13 9.01 -5.54
C ARG A 240 22.13 8.12 -4.78
N ASN A 241 21.63 7.20 -3.95
CA ASN A 241 22.49 6.24 -3.24
C ASN A 241 23.24 5.30 -4.19
N SER A 242 22.63 4.90 -5.30
CA SER A 242 23.31 4.09 -6.33
C SER A 242 24.49 4.86 -6.92
N VAL A 243 24.31 6.14 -7.25
CA VAL A 243 25.40 7.03 -7.73
C VAL A 243 26.49 7.18 -6.68
N LEU A 244 26.13 7.45 -5.42
CA LEU A 244 27.09 7.57 -4.31
C LEU A 244 27.84 6.27 -4.00
N ALA A 245 27.27 5.13 -4.35
CA ALA A 245 27.93 3.82 -4.29
C ALA A 245 28.71 3.49 -5.57
N HIS A 246 29.01 4.48 -6.43
CA HIS A 246 29.70 4.34 -7.72
C HIS A 246 29.01 3.36 -8.68
N ARG A 247 27.68 3.24 -8.62
CA ARG A 247 26.90 2.48 -9.60
C ARG A 247 26.29 3.44 -10.62
N THR A 248 26.35 3.05 -11.88
CA THR A 248 25.67 3.75 -12.97
C THR A 248 24.17 3.48 -12.92
N LEU A 249 23.37 4.50 -13.23
CA LEU A 249 21.92 4.33 -13.39
C LEU A 249 21.64 3.69 -14.77
N GLY A 250 20.65 2.80 -14.81
CA GLY A 250 20.18 2.21 -16.06
C GLY A 250 19.33 3.19 -16.87
N GLU A 251 19.14 2.89 -18.15
CA GLU A 251 18.31 3.70 -19.04
C GLU A 251 16.89 3.93 -18.48
N MET A 252 16.27 2.86 -17.97
CA MET A 252 14.92 2.93 -17.38
C MET A 252 14.88 3.77 -16.09
N GLU A 253 15.93 3.72 -15.27
CA GLU A 253 16.07 4.57 -14.09
C GLU A 253 16.28 6.04 -14.48
N CYS A 254 17.08 6.32 -15.52
CA CYS A 254 17.28 7.68 -16.04
C CYS A 254 15.98 8.27 -16.60
N LEU A 255 15.21 7.50 -17.36
CA LEU A 255 13.93 7.94 -17.90
C LEU A 255 12.90 8.17 -16.79
N LEU A 256 12.89 7.30 -15.77
CA LEU A 256 12.03 7.46 -14.60
C LEU A 256 12.40 8.71 -13.80
N LEU A 257 13.70 8.96 -13.62
CA LEU A 257 14.21 10.17 -12.96
C LEU A 257 13.82 11.43 -13.72
N ASP A 258 13.89 11.42 -15.06
CA ASP A 258 13.48 12.57 -15.89
C ASP A 258 12.00 12.91 -15.67
N LEU A 259 11.12 11.90 -15.67
CA LEU A 259 9.68 12.10 -15.39
C LEU A 259 9.45 12.65 -13.97
N TYR A 260 10.15 12.12 -12.97
CA TYR A 260 10.04 12.63 -11.59
C TYR A 260 10.53 14.05 -11.46
N ALA A 261 11.70 14.33 -12.03
CA ALA A 261 12.30 15.67 -12.00
C ALA A 261 11.37 16.69 -12.68
N GLN A 262 10.76 16.35 -13.82
CA GLN A 262 9.81 17.21 -14.52
C GLN A 262 8.55 17.46 -13.67
N GLN A 263 7.95 16.42 -13.06
CA GLN A 263 6.75 16.57 -12.25
C GLN A 263 6.99 17.34 -10.95
N ILE A 264 8.20 17.29 -10.39
CA ILE A 264 8.59 18.09 -9.23
C ILE A 264 8.97 19.53 -9.62
N ALA A 265 9.76 19.68 -10.67
CA ALA A 265 10.30 20.99 -11.08
C ALA A 265 9.25 21.88 -11.75
N ALA A 266 8.37 21.35 -12.59
CA ALA A 266 7.43 22.16 -13.36
C ALA A 266 6.46 23.01 -12.51
N PRO A 267 5.88 22.52 -11.40
CA PRO A 267 5.09 23.36 -10.51
C PRO A 267 5.88 24.46 -9.82
N VAL A 268 7.12 24.16 -9.40
CA VAL A 268 8.01 25.11 -8.75
C VAL A 268 8.48 26.17 -9.75
N GLN A 269 8.79 25.76 -10.99
CA GLN A 269 9.16 26.68 -12.07
C GLN A 269 8.04 27.67 -12.36
N ARG A 270 6.79 27.19 -12.47
CA ARG A 270 5.63 28.08 -12.64
C ARG A 270 5.45 29.04 -11.46
N ALA A 271 5.70 28.58 -10.24
CA ALA A 271 5.66 29.45 -9.06
C ALA A 271 6.75 30.52 -9.11
N TYR A 272 7.95 30.18 -9.60
CA TYR A 272 9.03 31.13 -9.85
C TYR A 272 8.64 32.19 -10.89
N GLU A 273 8.10 31.77 -12.03
CA GLU A 273 7.63 32.68 -13.10
C GLU A 273 6.51 33.62 -12.61
N GLN A 274 5.76 33.20 -11.62
CA GLN A 274 4.71 34.00 -10.96
C GLN A 274 5.23 34.86 -9.79
N GLY A 275 6.54 34.84 -9.51
CA GLY A 275 7.14 35.57 -8.40
C GLY A 275 6.78 35.05 -7.00
N ARG A 276 6.26 33.83 -6.90
CA ARG A 276 5.85 33.20 -5.62
C ARG A 276 6.98 32.46 -4.90
N THR A 277 8.08 32.19 -5.58
CA THR A 277 9.31 31.59 -5.04
C THR A 277 10.52 32.20 -5.73
N ARG A 278 11.68 32.17 -5.07
CA ARG A 278 12.98 32.52 -5.65
C ARG A 278 13.70 31.31 -6.24
N VAL A 279 13.22 30.11 -5.94
CA VAL A 279 13.81 28.87 -6.43
C VAL A 279 13.50 28.72 -7.91
N ASN A 280 14.55 28.65 -8.73
CA ASN A 280 14.46 28.51 -10.18
C ASN A 280 15.00 27.14 -10.62
N PRO A 281 14.13 26.10 -10.74
CA PRO A 281 14.56 24.77 -11.15
C PRO A 281 15.23 24.73 -12.53
N ALA A 282 14.79 25.56 -13.48
CA ALA A 282 15.40 25.63 -14.81
C ALA A 282 16.86 26.08 -14.76
N SER A 283 17.17 27.06 -13.91
CA SER A 283 18.57 27.50 -13.68
C SER A 283 19.40 26.39 -13.04
N LEU A 284 18.85 25.66 -12.08
CA LEU A 284 19.55 24.54 -11.43
C LEU A 284 19.83 23.39 -12.40
N MET A 285 18.94 23.16 -13.36
CA MET A 285 19.12 22.19 -14.45
C MET A 285 20.12 22.66 -15.51
N ALA A 286 20.29 23.97 -15.68
CA ALA A 286 21.21 24.54 -16.65
C ALA A 286 22.66 24.68 -16.13
N ALA A 287 22.96 24.17 -14.94
CA ALA A 287 24.28 24.21 -14.34
C ALA A 287 25.36 23.59 -15.26
N ASP A 288 26.55 24.16 -15.23
CA ASP A 288 27.66 23.61 -16.00
C ASP A 288 28.21 22.30 -15.42
N GLY A 289 29.02 21.59 -16.22
CA GLY A 289 29.61 20.31 -15.81
C GLY A 289 30.50 20.42 -14.58
N ALA A 290 31.23 21.55 -14.41
CA ALA A 290 32.12 21.76 -13.28
C ALA A 290 31.35 21.92 -11.97
N GLU A 291 30.24 22.66 -11.97
CA GLU A 291 29.35 22.78 -10.80
C GLU A 291 28.72 21.42 -10.42
N VAL A 292 28.30 20.64 -11.41
CA VAL A 292 27.74 19.29 -11.18
C VAL A 292 28.80 18.39 -10.58
N GLN A 293 30.01 18.38 -11.13
CA GLN A 293 31.12 17.59 -10.62
C GLN A 293 31.47 17.96 -9.18
N GLN A 294 31.64 19.26 -8.89
CA GLN A 294 31.94 19.75 -7.54
C GLN A 294 30.86 19.37 -6.52
N PHE A 295 29.58 19.40 -6.93
CA PHE A 295 28.49 18.95 -6.06
C PHE A 295 28.65 17.48 -5.72
N TRP A 296 28.92 16.63 -6.71
CA TRP A 296 29.03 15.19 -6.48
C TRP A 296 30.31 14.79 -5.73
N GLU A 297 31.42 15.48 -5.92
CA GLU A 297 32.62 15.29 -5.11
C GLU A 297 32.32 15.53 -3.63
N ARG A 298 31.68 16.65 -3.30
CA ARG A 298 31.24 16.93 -1.91
C ARG A 298 30.24 15.89 -1.38
N ALA A 299 29.31 15.44 -2.21
CA ALA A 299 28.33 14.44 -1.83
C ALA A 299 28.99 13.06 -1.56
N HIS A 300 30.01 12.67 -2.35
CA HIS A 300 30.80 11.46 -2.11
C HIS A 300 31.64 11.58 -0.84
N ASP A 301 32.27 12.71 -0.59
CA ASP A 301 33.03 12.94 0.64
C ASP A 301 32.14 12.87 1.88
N TYR A 302 30.95 13.45 1.80
CA TYR A 302 29.93 13.35 2.84
C TYR A 302 29.50 11.89 3.05
N ALA A 303 29.19 11.16 1.97
CA ALA A 303 28.80 9.74 2.06
C ALA A 303 29.92 8.85 2.61
N ARG A 304 31.18 9.16 2.28
CA ARG A 304 32.36 8.46 2.83
C ARG A 304 32.51 8.71 4.33
N ALA A 305 32.29 9.95 4.78
CA ALA A 305 32.44 10.34 6.18
C ALA A 305 31.28 9.84 7.06
N TYR A 306 30.05 9.87 6.57
CA TYR A 306 28.84 9.65 7.37
C TYR A 306 27.96 8.50 6.92
N GLY A 307 28.32 7.82 5.84
CA GLY A 307 27.54 6.73 5.24
C GLY A 307 26.47 7.19 4.25
N LEU A 308 25.91 6.21 3.55
CA LEU A 308 24.81 6.43 2.62
C LEU A 308 23.49 6.67 3.37
N ASP A 309 22.58 7.38 2.74
CA ASP A 309 21.23 7.64 3.22
C ASP A 309 20.31 6.40 3.04
N GLY A 310 20.62 5.33 3.79
CA GLY A 310 20.08 3.99 3.57
C GLY A 310 18.66 3.75 4.08
N ARG A 311 18.05 4.70 4.80
CA ARG A 311 16.69 4.52 5.35
C ARG A 311 15.64 5.09 4.41
N PRO A 312 14.50 4.36 4.18
CA PRO A 312 13.34 4.96 3.50
C PRO A 312 12.89 6.25 4.18
N ILE A 313 12.36 7.17 3.39
CA ILE A 313 11.82 8.42 3.92
C ILE A 313 10.56 8.09 4.73
N PRO A 314 10.50 8.42 6.04
CA PRO A 314 9.29 8.19 6.84
C PRO A 314 8.11 9.05 6.37
N ASP A 315 6.88 8.60 6.65
CA ASP A 315 5.66 9.31 6.28
C ASP A 315 5.47 10.63 7.04
N SER A 316 6.04 10.73 8.25
CA SER A 316 5.93 11.90 9.10
C SER A 316 7.10 12.01 10.08
N ILE A 317 7.38 13.24 10.49
CA ILE A 317 8.38 13.56 11.53
C ILE A 317 7.97 12.93 12.87
N GLU A 318 6.68 12.85 13.16
CA GLU A 318 6.16 12.26 14.40
C GLU A 318 6.56 10.78 14.57
N GLY A 319 6.73 10.05 13.47
CA GLY A 319 7.20 8.65 13.48
C GLY A 319 8.66 8.48 13.90
N LEU A 320 9.48 9.53 13.84
CA LEU A 320 10.90 9.51 14.20
C LEU A 320 11.16 9.87 15.67
N SER A 321 10.24 10.57 16.32
CA SER A 321 10.43 11.08 17.68
C SER A 321 10.34 9.94 18.70
N GLN A 322 11.45 9.63 19.39
CA GLN A 322 11.44 8.71 20.56
C GLN A 322 10.44 9.14 21.63
N LYS A 323 10.16 10.45 21.77
CA LYS A 323 9.13 10.98 22.65
C LYS A 323 7.72 10.55 22.22
N THR A 324 7.49 10.40 20.92
CA THR A 324 6.19 9.96 20.41
C THR A 324 5.99 8.47 20.63
N ARG A 325 7.05 7.65 20.51
CA ARG A 325 7.02 6.22 20.91
C ARG A 325 6.70 6.08 22.39
N GLN A 326 7.37 6.83 23.26
CA GLN A 326 7.07 6.81 24.71
C GLN A 326 5.66 7.34 25.01
N ARG A 327 5.17 8.35 24.29
CA ARG A 327 3.80 8.85 24.42
C ARG A 327 2.77 7.89 23.84
N ALA A 328 3.06 7.21 22.74
CA ALA A 328 2.20 6.17 22.18
C ALA A 328 2.11 4.98 23.15
N ASP A 329 3.23 4.47 23.66
CA ASP A 329 3.25 3.40 24.67
C ASP A 329 2.55 3.81 25.98
N THR A 330 2.73 5.07 26.41
CA THR A 330 2.05 5.60 27.59
C THR A 330 0.56 5.79 27.32
N ARG A 331 0.18 6.25 26.13
CA ARG A 331 -1.22 6.41 25.72
C ARG A 331 -1.91 5.06 25.56
N GLU A 332 -1.27 4.07 24.99
CA GLU A 332 -1.78 2.69 24.91
C GLU A 332 -1.94 2.08 26.31
N ARG A 333 -0.98 2.29 27.21
CA ARG A 333 -1.11 1.85 28.62
C ARG A 333 -2.24 2.57 29.36
N ILE A 334 -2.43 3.87 29.13
CA ILE A 334 -3.53 4.64 29.70
C ILE A 334 -4.87 4.17 29.11
N ILE A 335 -4.96 3.97 27.79
CA ILE A 335 -6.17 3.46 27.13
C ILE A 335 -6.50 2.05 27.63
N ALA A 336 -5.50 1.18 27.75
CA ALA A 336 -5.68 -0.16 28.31
C ALA A 336 -6.14 -0.09 29.78
N ALA A 337 -5.54 0.77 30.61
CA ALA A 337 -5.95 0.97 32.00
C ALA A 337 -7.38 1.52 32.13
N VAL A 338 -7.77 2.47 31.28
CA VAL A 338 -9.15 3.02 31.21
C VAL A 338 -10.13 1.95 30.72
N LEU A 339 -9.78 1.15 29.72
CA LEU A 339 -10.61 0.03 29.26
C LEU A 339 -10.79 -1.04 30.34
N TRP A 340 -9.72 -1.41 31.05
CA TRP A 340 -9.80 -2.36 32.16
C TRP A 340 -10.58 -1.81 33.32
N SER A 341 -10.46 -0.50 33.66
CA SER A 341 -11.26 0.13 34.69
C SER A 341 -12.75 0.20 34.30
N ALA A 342 -13.07 0.50 33.02
CA ALA A 342 -14.44 0.50 32.51
C ALA A 342 -15.06 -0.91 32.56
N VAL A 343 -14.30 -1.94 32.22
CA VAL A 343 -14.75 -3.35 32.35
C VAL A 343 -14.99 -3.69 33.85
N GLY A 344 -14.07 -3.28 34.74
CA GLY A 344 -14.23 -3.49 36.18
C GLY A 344 -15.48 -2.82 36.74
N VAL A 345 -15.74 -1.57 36.34
CA VAL A 345 -16.96 -0.82 36.76
C VAL A 345 -18.21 -1.49 36.17
N THR A 346 -18.19 -1.94 34.94
CA THR A 346 -19.32 -2.63 34.31
C THR A 346 -19.65 -3.93 35.02
N VAL A 347 -18.65 -4.72 35.40
CA VAL A 347 -18.83 -5.95 36.17
C VAL A 347 -19.38 -5.63 37.58
N LEU A 348 -18.89 -4.58 38.23
CA LEU A 348 -19.37 -4.14 39.53
C LEU A 348 -20.83 -3.67 39.46
N VAL A 349 -21.18 -2.88 38.43
CA VAL A 349 -22.56 -2.41 38.19
C VAL A 349 -23.50 -3.59 37.91
N MET A 350 -23.07 -4.58 37.11
CA MET A 350 -23.86 -5.77 36.87
C MET A 350 -24.03 -6.64 38.11
N ALA A 351 -22.99 -6.74 38.96
CA ALA A 351 -23.09 -7.46 40.20
C ALA A 351 -24.04 -6.76 41.18
N LEU A 352 -23.94 -5.44 41.34
CA LEU A 352 -24.84 -4.63 42.18
C LEU A 352 -26.26 -4.59 41.61
N GLY A 353 -26.42 -4.49 40.25
CA GLY A 353 -27.71 -4.55 39.57
C GLY A 353 -28.38 -5.90 39.70
N GLY A 354 -27.61 -7.00 39.65
CA GLY A 354 -28.11 -8.36 39.91
C GLY A 354 -28.63 -8.52 41.34
N ILE A 355 -27.95 -7.96 42.33
CA ILE A 355 -28.41 -7.96 43.72
C ILE A 355 -29.68 -7.11 43.86
N TRP A 356 -29.76 -5.96 43.19
CA TRP A 356 -30.92 -5.08 43.21
C TRP A 356 -32.14 -5.68 42.51
N LEU A 357 -31.96 -6.39 41.39
CA LEU A 357 -33.02 -7.12 40.65
C LEU A 357 -33.61 -8.29 41.45
N LEU A 358 -32.85 -8.85 42.37
CA LEU A 358 -33.33 -9.91 43.29
C LEU A 358 -34.14 -9.38 44.48
N THR A 359 -34.11 -8.04 44.72
CA THR A 359 -34.76 -7.40 45.85
C THR A 359 -35.88 -6.41 45.49
N ALA A 360 -36.09 -6.10 44.19
CA ALA A 360 -37.10 -5.12 43.77
C ALA A 360 -38.35 -5.78 43.17
N THR A 361 -39.49 -5.45 43.75
CA THR A 361 -40.82 -5.75 43.20
C THR A 361 -41.18 -4.76 42.08
N PRO A 362 -41.90 -5.17 41.00
CA PRO A 362 -42.14 -4.32 39.85
C PRO A 362 -43.30 -3.36 40.12
N GLU A 363 -43.04 -2.08 39.92
CA GLU A 363 -44.08 -1.05 39.84
C GLU A 363 -44.15 -0.55 38.39
N VAL A 364 -45.35 -0.64 37.81
CA VAL A 364 -45.68 -0.31 36.42
C VAL A 364 -45.96 1.19 36.31
N VAL A 365 -45.24 1.88 35.41
CA VAL A 365 -45.58 3.27 35.02
C VAL A 365 -45.67 3.36 33.48
N PRO A 366 -46.73 4.02 32.96
CA PRO A 366 -47.07 3.98 31.54
C PRO A 366 -46.28 5.00 30.70
N SER A 367 -46.03 4.61 29.48
CA SER A 367 -45.38 5.41 28.43
C SER A 367 -46.26 6.58 27.97
N SER A 368 -45.69 7.77 27.87
CA SER A 368 -46.24 8.87 27.05
C SER A 368 -45.22 9.22 25.95
N VAL A 369 -45.67 9.05 24.74
CA VAL A 369 -45.03 9.49 23.50
C VAL A 369 -45.41 10.91 23.22
N SER A 370 -44.46 11.78 22.90
CA SER A 370 -44.74 13.06 22.22
C SER A 370 -43.69 13.31 21.15
N PRO A 371 -44.13 13.77 19.97
CA PRO A 371 -43.24 13.98 18.83
C PRO A 371 -42.60 15.38 18.93
N ILE A 372 -41.32 15.46 18.58
CA ILE A 372 -40.65 16.75 18.41
C ILE A 372 -40.43 16.99 16.92
N GLU A 373 -40.96 18.14 16.51
CA GLU A 373 -40.90 18.71 15.20
C GLU A 373 -39.48 18.98 14.71
N GLU A 374 -39.38 18.77 13.43
CA GLU A 374 -38.31 19.13 12.52
C GLU A 374 -38.13 20.66 12.49
N GLN A 375 -36.99 21.16 12.96
CA GLN A 375 -36.52 22.49 12.58
C GLN A 375 -35.16 22.38 11.92
N ALA A 376 -35.17 22.51 10.60
CA ALA A 376 -34.01 22.72 9.78
C ALA A 376 -33.38 24.08 10.10
N THR A 377 -32.18 24.09 10.63
CA THR A 377 -31.26 25.22 10.53
C THR A 377 -30.00 24.77 9.83
N ALA A 378 -29.81 25.40 8.68
CA ALA A 378 -28.59 25.31 7.89
C ALA A 378 -27.43 25.88 8.73
N ALA A 379 -26.60 25.00 9.29
CA ALA A 379 -25.28 25.32 9.78
C ALA A 379 -24.29 24.41 9.06
N GLU A 380 -23.28 25.01 8.47
CA GLU A 380 -22.21 24.41 7.69
C GLU A 380 -21.82 23.02 8.22
N ALA A 381 -22.24 21.98 7.50
CA ALA A 381 -21.82 20.63 7.73
C ALA A 381 -20.32 20.56 7.42
N ARG A 382 -19.49 20.47 8.43
CA ARG A 382 -18.12 19.97 8.31
C ARG A 382 -18.22 18.57 7.73
N ALA A 383 -18.00 18.47 6.43
CA ALA A 383 -18.08 17.22 5.69
C ALA A 383 -17.13 16.22 6.36
N THR A 384 -17.68 15.22 7.02
CA THR A 384 -16.89 14.09 7.52
C THR A 384 -16.20 13.45 6.32
N PRO A 385 -14.88 13.24 6.36
CA PRO A 385 -14.15 12.70 5.22
C PRO A 385 -14.76 11.37 4.78
N SER A 386 -14.94 11.20 3.49
CA SER A 386 -15.49 9.96 2.93
C SER A 386 -14.59 8.77 3.26
N PRO A 387 -15.12 7.53 3.35
CA PRO A 387 -14.31 6.34 3.56
C PRO A 387 -13.15 6.19 2.57
N ARG A 388 -13.35 6.60 1.31
CA ARG A 388 -12.31 6.61 0.28
C ARG A 388 -11.20 7.61 0.58
N GLU A 389 -11.54 8.80 1.04
CA GLU A 389 -10.55 9.81 1.46
C GLU A 389 -9.75 9.35 2.66
N ILE A 390 -10.38 8.66 3.61
CA ILE A 390 -9.70 8.14 4.80
C ILE A 390 -8.68 7.06 4.37
N LEU A 391 -9.06 6.16 3.46
CA LEU A 391 -8.15 5.13 2.92
C LEU A 391 -7.02 5.76 2.10
N ALA A 392 -7.32 6.75 1.26
CA ALA A 392 -6.32 7.48 0.48
C ALA A 392 -5.30 8.20 1.39
N ARG A 393 -5.76 8.83 2.49
CA ARG A 393 -4.88 9.46 3.50
C ARG A 393 -3.96 8.46 4.19
N ARG A 394 -4.33 7.17 4.22
CA ARG A 394 -3.50 6.08 4.77
C ARG A 394 -2.61 5.43 3.72
N GLY A 395 -2.58 5.95 2.50
CA GLY A 395 -1.84 5.35 1.39
C GLY A 395 -2.42 4.03 0.89
N ILE A 396 -3.68 3.72 1.27
CA ILE A 396 -4.37 2.50 0.87
C ILE A 396 -5.18 2.81 -0.39
N LEU A 397 -4.90 2.07 -1.46
CA LEU A 397 -5.63 2.21 -2.71
C LEU A 397 -7.05 1.68 -2.58
N TRP A 398 -8.00 2.33 -3.27
CA TRP A 398 -9.38 1.87 -3.38
C TRP A 398 -9.45 0.69 -4.36
N ASP A 399 -9.07 -0.49 -3.90
CA ASP A 399 -8.97 -1.71 -4.70
C ASP A 399 -9.48 -2.93 -3.93
N SER A 400 -10.06 -3.87 -4.67
CA SER A 400 -10.57 -5.13 -4.14
C SER A 400 -9.49 -6.00 -3.49
N ASN A 401 -8.26 -5.94 -3.99
CA ASN A 401 -7.13 -6.66 -3.39
C ASN A 401 -6.72 -6.06 -2.04
N ALA A 402 -6.82 -4.74 -1.88
CA ALA A 402 -6.55 -4.10 -0.59
C ALA A 402 -7.63 -4.48 0.45
N LEU A 403 -8.91 -4.56 0.05
CA LEU A 403 -9.96 -5.10 0.91
C LEU A 403 -9.68 -6.57 1.27
N ARG A 404 -9.32 -7.40 0.29
CA ARG A 404 -8.97 -8.81 0.53
C ARG A 404 -7.79 -8.93 1.49
N SER A 405 -6.73 -8.15 1.30
CA SER A 405 -5.59 -8.12 2.22
C SER A 405 -5.99 -7.72 3.65
N ALA A 406 -6.91 -6.76 3.78
CA ALA A 406 -7.46 -6.35 5.08
C ALA A 406 -8.27 -7.48 5.75
N ILE A 407 -9.02 -8.27 4.97
CA ILE A 407 -9.75 -9.45 5.45
C ILE A 407 -8.75 -10.52 5.92
N ASP A 408 -7.75 -10.82 5.10
CA ASP A 408 -6.74 -11.84 5.38
C ASP A 408 -5.90 -11.51 6.62
N SER A 409 -5.59 -10.21 6.83
CA SER A 409 -4.81 -9.72 7.97
C SER A 409 -5.65 -9.37 9.22
N ASN A 410 -6.95 -9.62 9.19
CA ASN A 410 -7.90 -9.24 10.27
C ASN A 410 -7.90 -7.74 10.59
N ASN A 411 -7.63 -6.90 9.59
CA ASN A 411 -7.66 -5.44 9.76
C ASN A 411 -9.08 -4.91 9.60
N ILE A 412 -9.82 -4.90 10.71
CA ILE A 412 -11.25 -4.56 10.74
C ILE A 412 -11.49 -3.13 10.30
N GLU A 413 -10.64 -2.21 10.75
CA GLU A 413 -10.80 -0.77 10.49
C GLU A 413 -10.70 -0.47 8.99
N VAL A 414 -9.72 -1.05 8.32
CA VAL A 414 -9.52 -0.91 6.88
C VAL A 414 -10.63 -1.62 6.11
N ALA A 415 -10.99 -2.85 6.50
CA ALA A 415 -12.07 -3.59 5.86
C ALA A 415 -13.42 -2.85 5.99
N GLU A 416 -13.72 -2.29 7.16
CA GLU A 416 -14.95 -1.51 7.38
C GLU A 416 -15.01 -0.26 6.52
N LEU A 417 -13.90 0.46 6.34
CA LEU A 417 -13.86 1.63 5.46
C LEU A 417 -14.17 1.27 4.00
N PHE A 418 -13.64 0.16 3.48
CA PHE A 418 -13.98 -0.32 2.15
C PHE A 418 -15.46 -0.66 2.02
N LEU A 419 -15.99 -1.40 2.97
CA LEU A 419 -17.40 -1.83 2.95
C LEU A 419 -18.35 -0.64 3.13
N ARG A 420 -18.07 0.29 4.04
CA ARG A 420 -18.83 1.53 4.20
C ARG A 420 -18.79 2.41 2.94
N GLY A 421 -17.69 2.37 2.21
CA GLY A 421 -17.56 3.06 0.93
C GLY A 421 -18.30 2.37 -0.24
N GLY A 422 -18.93 1.21 -0.01
CA GLY A 422 -19.72 0.49 -0.99
C GLY A 422 -18.93 -0.51 -1.85
N MET A 423 -17.74 -0.92 -1.41
CA MET A 423 -16.97 -1.95 -2.14
C MET A 423 -17.59 -3.32 -1.92
N SER A 424 -17.83 -4.05 -3.02
CA SER A 424 -18.28 -5.44 -2.96
C SER A 424 -17.13 -6.38 -2.58
N TRP A 425 -17.49 -7.54 -2.01
CA TRP A 425 -16.56 -8.57 -1.57
C TRP A 425 -17.01 -9.97 -2.04
N GLN A 426 -16.10 -10.92 -2.05
CA GLN A 426 -16.36 -12.28 -2.50
C GLN A 426 -16.22 -13.28 -1.34
N LEU A 427 -17.08 -14.29 -1.32
CA LEU A 427 -17.04 -15.34 -0.29
C LEU A 427 -15.70 -16.10 -0.29
N ALA A 428 -15.09 -16.25 -1.45
CA ALA A 428 -13.76 -16.84 -1.60
C ALA A 428 -12.64 -16.12 -0.85
N TRP A 429 -12.81 -14.83 -0.53
CA TRP A 429 -11.80 -14.06 0.22
C TRP A 429 -11.78 -14.39 1.72
N THR A 430 -12.80 -15.11 2.21
CA THR A 430 -12.86 -15.51 3.62
C THR A 430 -12.07 -16.77 3.95
N ASP A 431 -11.54 -17.49 2.95
CA ASP A 431 -10.87 -18.78 3.15
C ASP A 431 -9.72 -18.70 4.16
N LEU A 432 -8.80 -17.73 4.00
CA LEU A 432 -7.68 -17.52 4.92
C LEU A 432 -8.14 -17.03 6.31
N ALA A 433 -9.07 -16.10 6.35
CA ALA A 433 -9.62 -15.58 7.60
C ALA A 433 -10.36 -16.67 8.39
N MET A 434 -11.03 -17.60 7.69
CA MET A 434 -11.69 -18.77 8.30
C MET A 434 -10.69 -19.75 8.91
N SER A 435 -9.62 -20.07 8.18
CA SER A 435 -8.59 -20.99 8.66
C SER A 435 -7.76 -20.39 9.80
N ALA A 436 -7.49 -19.08 9.75
CA ALA A 436 -6.78 -18.34 10.81
C ALA A 436 -7.67 -18.03 12.03
N GLY A 437 -8.99 -18.23 11.95
CA GLY A 437 -9.92 -17.95 13.05
C GLY A 437 -10.20 -16.47 13.30
N HIS A 438 -10.12 -15.61 12.28
CA HIS A 438 -10.33 -14.16 12.33
C HIS A 438 -11.81 -13.80 12.47
N GLN A 439 -12.42 -14.13 13.61
CA GLN A 439 -13.88 -14.00 13.83
C GLN A 439 -14.40 -12.57 13.69
N THR A 440 -13.61 -11.58 14.05
CA THR A 440 -14.00 -10.17 14.04
C THR A 440 -14.27 -9.64 12.64
N VAL A 441 -13.36 -9.86 11.69
CA VAL A 441 -13.54 -9.45 10.30
C VAL A 441 -14.63 -10.30 9.62
N LEU A 442 -14.74 -11.58 9.97
CA LEU A 442 -15.79 -12.45 9.45
C LEU A 442 -17.18 -11.99 9.88
N ASN A 443 -17.34 -11.58 11.13
CA ASN A 443 -18.60 -10.99 11.63
C ASN A 443 -18.90 -9.63 10.98
N LEU A 444 -17.87 -8.84 10.66
CA LEU A 444 -18.03 -7.61 9.89
C LEU A 444 -18.59 -7.89 8.50
N LEU A 445 -18.03 -8.85 7.77
CA LEU A 445 -18.50 -9.24 6.43
C LEU A 445 -19.97 -9.75 6.45
N LEU A 446 -20.39 -10.47 7.49
CA LEU A 446 -21.79 -10.87 7.65
C LEU A 446 -22.74 -9.68 7.80
N ARG A 447 -22.30 -8.56 8.44
CA ARG A 447 -23.10 -7.32 8.47
C ARG A 447 -23.25 -6.71 7.09
N TYR A 448 -22.23 -6.81 6.25
CA TYR A 448 -22.21 -6.31 4.86
C TYR A 448 -22.54 -7.39 3.82
N ARG A 449 -23.36 -8.40 4.20
CA ARG A 449 -23.73 -9.54 3.33
C ARG A 449 -24.37 -9.15 2.00
N LEU A 450 -25.05 -8.01 1.93
CA LEU A 450 -25.69 -7.51 0.70
C LEU A 450 -24.67 -6.99 -0.33
N GLN A 451 -23.44 -6.74 0.06
CA GLN A 451 -22.36 -6.32 -0.84
C GLN A 451 -21.51 -7.52 -1.32
N MET A 452 -21.89 -8.74 -0.97
CA MET A 452 -21.24 -9.93 -1.48
C MET A 452 -21.62 -10.13 -2.94
N ASP A 453 -20.61 -10.10 -3.82
CA ASP A 453 -20.77 -10.24 -5.27
C ASP A 453 -19.86 -11.36 -5.78
N GLU A 454 -20.36 -12.56 -5.75
CA GLU A 454 -19.68 -13.74 -6.28
C GLU A 454 -20.69 -14.66 -6.99
N PRO A 455 -20.52 -14.95 -8.28
CA PRO A 455 -21.37 -15.90 -8.97
C PRO A 455 -21.13 -17.32 -8.43
N LYS A 456 -22.17 -17.95 -7.92
CA LYS A 456 -22.14 -19.33 -7.37
C LYS A 456 -21.18 -19.53 -6.17
N PRO A 457 -21.24 -18.70 -5.13
CA PRO A 457 -20.25 -18.64 -4.06
C PRO A 457 -20.10 -19.97 -3.31
N CYS A 458 -21.19 -20.69 -3.11
CA CYS A 458 -21.22 -21.86 -2.21
C CYS A 458 -20.53 -23.11 -2.74
N ARG A 459 -20.26 -23.22 -4.04
CA ARG A 459 -19.57 -24.40 -4.57
C ARG A 459 -18.14 -24.48 -4.05
N ARG A 460 -17.42 -23.37 -4.12
CA ARG A 460 -16.04 -23.29 -3.64
C ARG A 460 -15.99 -23.35 -2.11
N PHE A 461 -16.81 -22.54 -1.46
CA PHE A 461 -16.87 -22.46 0.00
C PHE A 461 -17.12 -23.82 0.67
N ILE A 462 -18.13 -24.59 0.20
CA ILE A 462 -18.41 -25.92 0.73
C ILE A 462 -17.25 -26.88 0.47
N ASN A 463 -16.59 -26.81 -0.68
CA ASN A 463 -15.43 -27.65 -0.99
C ASN A 463 -14.25 -27.35 -0.05
N THR A 464 -13.90 -26.07 0.14
CA THR A 464 -12.85 -25.65 1.08
C THR A 464 -13.18 -26.10 2.50
N LEU A 465 -14.41 -25.85 2.97
CA LEU A 465 -14.87 -26.24 4.28
C LEU A 465 -14.82 -27.76 4.49
N THR A 466 -15.26 -28.53 3.50
CA THR A 466 -15.20 -30.00 3.53
C THR A 466 -13.76 -30.50 3.64
N HIS A 467 -12.85 -29.89 2.90
CA HIS A 467 -11.41 -30.21 2.96
C HIS A 467 -10.82 -29.89 4.35
N GLU A 468 -11.05 -28.71 4.89
CA GLU A 468 -10.59 -28.34 6.24
C GLU A 468 -11.16 -29.25 7.33
N MET A 469 -12.47 -29.60 7.25
CA MET A 469 -13.08 -30.55 8.17
C MET A 469 -12.47 -31.94 8.04
N SER A 470 -12.06 -32.34 6.85
CA SER A 470 -11.35 -33.62 6.65
C SER A 470 -9.99 -33.64 7.34
N GLN A 471 -9.37 -32.48 7.50
CA GLN A 471 -8.12 -32.29 8.26
C GLN A 471 -8.34 -32.12 9.78
N GLY A 472 -9.59 -32.09 10.23
CA GLY A 472 -9.96 -32.01 11.66
C GLY A 472 -10.47 -30.65 12.11
N ALA A 473 -10.62 -29.67 11.21
CA ALA A 473 -11.17 -28.38 11.57
C ALA A 473 -12.65 -28.49 12.00
N PRO A 474 -13.08 -27.82 13.11
CA PRO A 474 -14.45 -27.94 13.58
C PRO A 474 -15.41 -27.06 12.75
N LEU A 475 -16.65 -27.48 12.64
CA LEU A 475 -17.75 -26.67 12.12
C LEU A 475 -18.26 -25.72 13.22
N ASN A 476 -17.51 -24.61 13.42
CA ASN A 476 -17.78 -23.61 14.45
C ASN A 476 -18.99 -22.71 14.11
N THR A 477 -19.39 -21.85 15.04
CA THR A 477 -20.55 -20.96 14.92
C THR A 477 -20.45 -20.04 13.71
N VAL A 478 -19.26 -19.49 13.43
CA VAL A 478 -19.05 -18.56 12.30
C VAL A 478 -19.23 -19.30 10.96
N ARG A 479 -18.64 -20.48 10.80
CA ARG A 479 -18.80 -21.32 9.59
C ARG A 479 -20.27 -21.72 9.35
N LYS A 480 -21.00 -22.05 10.43
CA LYS A 480 -22.44 -22.29 10.36
C LYS A 480 -23.22 -21.07 9.90
N SER A 481 -22.92 -19.89 10.46
CA SER A 481 -23.57 -18.63 10.06
C SER A 481 -23.34 -18.30 8.59
N TYR A 482 -22.14 -18.54 8.06
CA TYR A 482 -21.84 -18.36 6.64
C TYR A 482 -22.61 -19.33 5.74
N LEU A 483 -22.65 -20.60 6.11
CA LEU A 483 -23.46 -21.61 5.40
C LEU A 483 -24.93 -21.20 5.37
N GLN A 484 -25.50 -20.82 6.50
CA GLN A 484 -26.90 -20.41 6.62
C GLN A 484 -27.21 -19.10 5.86
N THR A 485 -26.27 -18.15 5.84
CA THR A 485 -26.50 -16.86 5.18
C THR A 485 -26.39 -16.95 3.67
N PHE A 486 -25.46 -17.71 3.15
CA PHE A 486 -25.12 -17.67 1.72
C PHE A 486 -25.44 -18.96 0.96
N CYS A 487 -25.56 -20.12 1.63
CA CYS A 487 -25.61 -21.44 0.99
C CYS A 487 -26.95 -22.15 1.08
N THR A 488 -28.04 -21.48 1.41
CA THR A 488 -29.38 -22.07 1.59
C THR A 488 -30.24 -22.09 0.33
N THR A 489 -29.67 -21.76 -0.84
CA THR A 489 -30.47 -21.81 -2.08
C THR A 489 -30.87 -23.23 -2.44
N PRO A 490 -32.08 -23.46 -3.00
CA PRO A 490 -32.61 -24.82 -3.30
C PRO A 490 -31.63 -25.66 -4.13
N ALA A 491 -30.93 -25.04 -5.08
CA ALA A 491 -29.95 -25.73 -5.92
C ALA A 491 -28.70 -26.20 -5.14
N VAL A 492 -28.26 -25.44 -4.14
CA VAL A 492 -27.13 -25.81 -3.27
C VAL A 492 -27.55 -26.92 -2.32
N VAL A 493 -28.72 -26.80 -1.71
CA VAL A 493 -29.27 -27.82 -0.81
C VAL A 493 -29.46 -29.17 -1.54
N ALA A 494 -30.01 -29.13 -2.76
CA ALA A 494 -30.18 -30.35 -3.57
C ALA A 494 -28.83 -31.01 -3.90
N ARG A 495 -27.83 -30.23 -4.28
CA ARG A 495 -26.46 -30.72 -4.54
C ARG A 495 -25.84 -31.34 -3.30
N GLN A 496 -25.97 -30.68 -2.15
CA GLN A 496 -25.41 -31.19 -0.89
C GLN A 496 -26.12 -32.48 -0.44
N ARG A 497 -27.42 -32.60 -0.66
CA ARG A 497 -28.15 -33.84 -0.46
C ARG A 497 -27.57 -34.97 -1.31
N GLN A 498 -27.33 -34.71 -2.59
CA GLN A 498 -26.70 -35.70 -3.48
C GLN A 498 -25.30 -36.09 -3.02
N ALA A 499 -24.51 -35.12 -2.45
CA ALA A 499 -23.21 -35.41 -1.87
C ALA A 499 -23.30 -36.34 -0.64
N VAL A 500 -24.32 -36.16 0.22
CA VAL A 500 -24.59 -37.04 1.34
C VAL A 500 -24.96 -38.45 0.85
N ASP A 501 -25.85 -38.57 -0.14
CA ASP A 501 -26.27 -39.85 -0.71
C ASP A 501 -25.10 -40.63 -1.33
N ASN A 502 -24.19 -39.89 -2.02
CA ASN A 502 -22.96 -40.46 -2.59
C ASN A 502 -22.00 -40.95 -1.48
N ALA A 503 -21.80 -40.11 -0.44
CA ALA A 503 -20.97 -40.48 0.70
C ALA A 503 -21.53 -41.70 1.46
N GLN A 504 -22.86 -41.80 1.58
CA GLN A 504 -23.52 -42.92 2.20
C GLN A 504 -23.30 -44.22 1.41
N ARG A 505 -23.48 -44.17 0.09
CA ARG A 505 -23.20 -45.31 -0.81
C ARG A 505 -21.73 -45.75 -0.70
N ARG A 506 -20.79 -44.81 -0.69
CA ARG A 506 -19.37 -45.12 -0.52
C ARG A 506 -19.08 -45.77 0.83
N ASN A 507 -19.70 -45.27 1.91
CA ASN A 507 -19.51 -45.84 3.23
C ASN A 507 -20.10 -47.26 3.35
N GLN A 508 -21.23 -47.52 2.69
CA GLN A 508 -21.82 -48.89 2.61
C GLN A 508 -20.93 -49.86 1.85
N ALA A 509 -20.25 -49.38 0.79
CA ALA A 509 -19.36 -50.19 -0.03
C ALA A 509 -18.01 -50.48 0.63
N THR A 510 -17.41 -49.52 1.34
CA THR A 510 -16.05 -49.63 1.88
C THR A 510 -16.00 -49.86 3.39
N GLY A 511 -16.92 -49.28 4.17
CA GLY A 511 -17.06 -49.46 5.62
C GLY A 511 -15.89 -48.97 6.48
N ASN A 512 -14.86 -48.30 5.87
CA ASN A 512 -13.67 -47.89 6.55
C ASN A 512 -13.86 -46.58 7.35
N ALA A 513 -12.89 -46.25 8.22
CA ALA A 513 -12.96 -45.06 9.07
C ALA A 513 -13.00 -43.76 8.27
N GLU A 514 -12.34 -43.72 7.12
CA GLU A 514 -12.28 -42.53 6.24
C GLU A 514 -13.65 -42.26 5.59
N SER A 515 -14.31 -43.28 5.07
CA SER A 515 -15.65 -43.16 4.47
C SER A 515 -16.71 -42.77 5.49
N LYS A 516 -16.60 -43.25 6.73
CA LYS A 516 -17.45 -42.82 7.85
C LYS A 516 -17.24 -41.35 8.19
N LYS A 517 -16.00 -40.92 8.31
CA LYS A 517 -15.61 -39.49 8.56
C LYS A 517 -16.17 -38.59 7.46
N TRP A 518 -16.01 -39.01 6.20
CA TRP A 518 -16.51 -38.27 5.06
C TRP A 518 -18.03 -38.13 5.06
N LEU A 519 -18.75 -39.20 5.36
CA LEU A 519 -20.21 -39.17 5.49
C LEU A 519 -20.66 -38.22 6.60
N LEU A 520 -19.99 -38.22 7.75
CA LEU A 520 -20.31 -37.32 8.86
C LEU A 520 -20.10 -35.85 8.47
N ILE A 521 -19.05 -35.53 7.76
CA ILE A 521 -18.76 -34.17 7.28
C ILE A 521 -19.87 -33.70 6.32
N GLN A 522 -20.21 -34.50 5.30
CA GLN A 522 -21.24 -34.14 4.33
C GLN A 522 -22.63 -33.98 5.00
N ARG A 523 -22.95 -34.84 5.95
CA ARG A 523 -24.21 -34.78 6.71
C ARG A 523 -24.25 -33.51 7.60
N SER A 524 -23.19 -33.20 8.31
CA SER A 524 -23.15 -32.00 9.18
C SER A 524 -23.31 -30.70 8.40
N ILE A 525 -22.73 -30.59 7.21
CA ILE A 525 -22.91 -29.43 6.32
C ILE A 525 -24.37 -29.39 5.83
N TYR A 526 -24.93 -30.51 5.40
CA TYR A 526 -26.31 -30.60 4.92
C TYR A 526 -27.32 -30.18 6.00
N GLU A 527 -27.13 -30.60 7.24
CA GLU A 527 -27.99 -30.23 8.37
C GLU A 527 -28.00 -28.72 8.67
N VAL A 528 -26.92 -28.03 8.38
CA VAL A 528 -26.82 -26.56 8.59
C VAL A 528 -27.53 -25.78 7.49
N ILE A 529 -27.53 -26.27 6.25
CA ILE A 529 -28.07 -25.51 5.09
C ILE A 529 -29.51 -25.94 4.70
N ARG A 530 -30.00 -27.03 5.27
CA ARG A 530 -31.35 -27.54 5.08
C ARG A 530 -32.37 -26.61 5.74
#